data_bc58c1d3d749eb9d4dd345d0aaf181ce
#
_entry.id   bc58c1d3d749eb9d4dd345d0aaf181ce
#
_cell.length_a   1.000
_cell.length_b   1.000
_cell.length_c   1.000
_cell.angle_alpha   90.00
_cell.angle_beta   90.00
_cell.angle_gamma   90.00
#
_symmetry.space_group_name_H-M   'P 1'
#
loop_
_entity.id
_entity.type
_entity.pdbx_description
1 polymer ?
#
loop_
_entity_poly.entity_id
_entity_poly.type
_entity_poly.pdbx_seq_one_letter_code
_entity_poly.pdbx_strand_id
1 'polypeptide(L)'
;MEDVRKNIVNNLVLLRKANKMTQQELAKALNYSDKAISRWEVGDSLPDISVLLRVCEIYGVEFDWLIRRHEEAPKAGKKKSEGLGPRIAIVLLLATFCYAVATIIFVYNRVIHEDTVWLAYIWAVPASLSFAVFFSRRWWSGIVTLILVSLDMWSIITGFYLHFLAASGENVWPLFLLGVPVQVIFILFEYIRRRK
;
A
#
# COMPACT_ATOMS: atom_id res chain seq x y z
N MET A 1 18.79 -23.06 -27.86
CA MET A 1 19.45 -22.14 -26.91
C MET A 1 19.92 -20.85 -27.58
N GLU A 2 20.42 -20.91 -28.78
CA GLU A 2 20.89 -19.71 -29.55
C GLU A 2 19.77 -18.70 -29.82
N ASP A 3 18.55 -19.13 -30.06
CA ASP A 3 17.39 -18.26 -30.28
C ASP A 3 17.02 -17.46 -29.03
N VAL A 4 17.08 -18.08 -27.83
CA VAL A 4 16.75 -17.38 -26.59
C VAL A 4 17.78 -16.28 -26.29
N ARG A 5 19.05 -16.53 -26.54
CA ARG A 5 20.12 -15.52 -26.36
C ARG A 5 19.88 -14.32 -27.28
N LYS A 6 19.59 -14.55 -28.57
CA LYS A 6 19.26 -13.49 -29.52
C LYS A 6 18.02 -12.70 -29.11
N ASN A 7 16.99 -13.40 -28.64
CA ASN A 7 15.78 -12.75 -28.17
C ASN A 7 16.03 -11.82 -26.98
N ILE A 8 16.79 -12.27 -25.96
CA ILE A 8 17.15 -11.45 -24.80
C ILE A 8 17.90 -10.19 -25.25
N VAL A 9 18.93 -10.34 -26.12
CA VAL A 9 19.71 -9.22 -26.61
C VAL A 9 18.83 -8.20 -27.34
N ASN A 10 18.02 -8.65 -28.29
CA ASN A 10 17.13 -7.79 -29.05
C ASN A 10 16.11 -7.09 -28.14
N ASN A 11 15.51 -7.83 -27.21
CA ASN A 11 14.50 -7.28 -26.33
C ASN A 11 15.07 -6.25 -25.33
N LEU A 12 16.31 -6.44 -24.85
CA LEU A 12 17.01 -5.43 -24.03
C LEU A 12 17.15 -4.10 -24.79
N VAL A 13 17.64 -4.14 -26.02
CA VAL A 13 17.78 -2.94 -26.88
C VAL A 13 16.41 -2.31 -27.16
N LEU A 14 15.41 -3.14 -27.43
CA LEU A 14 14.05 -2.74 -27.75
C LEU A 14 13.40 -2.00 -26.58
N LEU A 15 13.49 -2.58 -25.38
CA LEU A 15 12.98 -1.98 -24.13
C LEU A 15 13.66 -0.66 -23.80
N ARG A 16 15.00 -0.60 -23.88
CA ARG A 16 15.75 0.62 -23.61
C ARG A 16 15.36 1.75 -24.57
N LYS A 17 15.34 1.47 -25.89
CA LYS A 17 14.98 2.47 -26.91
C LYS A 17 13.53 2.94 -26.79
N ALA A 18 12.59 2.04 -26.51
CA ALA A 18 11.18 2.38 -26.30
C ALA A 18 10.97 3.30 -25.08
N ASN A 19 11.80 3.14 -24.05
CA ASN A 19 11.78 4.00 -22.88
C ASN A 19 12.71 5.24 -23.02
N LYS A 20 13.26 5.48 -24.22
CA LYS A 20 14.14 6.62 -24.52
C LYS A 20 15.37 6.73 -23.60
N MET A 21 15.82 5.61 -23.05
CA MET A 21 16.99 5.56 -22.18
C MET A 21 18.29 5.40 -23.00
N THR A 22 19.35 6.07 -22.55
CA THR A 22 20.72 5.82 -23.01
C THR A 22 21.31 4.56 -22.34
N GLN A 23 22.38 4.00 -22.92
CA GLN A 23 23.10 2.88 -22.27
C GLN A 23 23.62 3.25 -20.89
N GLN A 24 24.10 4.50 -20.71
CA GLN A 24 24.55 5.02 -19.43
C GLN A 24 23.45 5.12 -18.37
N GLU A 25 22.25 5.54 -18.76
CA GLU A 25 21.10 5.61 -17.85
C GLU A 25 20.65 4.21 -17.43
N LEU A 26 20.63 3.24 -18.34
CA LEU A 26 20.34 1.85 -18.02
C LEU A 26 21.42 1.27 -17.10
N ALA A 27 22.70 1.57 -17.37
CA ALA A 27 23.81 1.14 -16.55
C ALA A 27 23.66 1.65 -15.10
N LYS A 28 23.35 2.94 -14.91
CA LYS A 28 23.09 3.52 -13.59
C LYS A 28 21.91 2.85 -12.91
N ALA A 29 20.81 2.60 -13.62
CA ALA A 29 19.62 1.97 -13.06
C ALA A 29 19.87 0.53 -12.58
N LEU A 30 20.75 -0.19 -13.27
CA LEU A 30 21.14 -1.56 -12.94
C LEU A 30 22.33 -1.66 -11.98
N ASN A 31 23.02 -0.54 -11.72
CA ASN A 31 24.27 -0.47 -10.96
C ASN A 31 25.42 -1.25 -11.61
N TYR A 32 25.54 -1.08 -12.94
CA TYR A 32 26.59 -1.67 -13.77
C TYR A 32 27.33 -0.58 -14.58
N SER A 33 28.38 -0.98 -15.26
CA SER A 33 29.09 -0.09 -16.18
C SER A 33 28.39 -0.02 -17.54
N ASP A 34 28.54 1.11 -18.24
CA ASP A 34 28.09 1.29 -19.63
C ASP A 34 28.69 0.26 -20.58
N LYS A 35 29.95 -0.14 -20.35
CA LYS A 35 30.62 -1.22 -21.10
C LYS A 35 29.93 -2.57 -20.93
N ALA A 36 29.38 -2.87 -19.76
CA ALA A 36 28.64 -4.11 -19.54
C ALA A 36 27.33 -4.11 -20.36
N ILE A 37 26.58 -3.01 -20.29
CA ILE A 37 25.36 -2.85 -21.09
C ILE A 37 25.64 -2.98 -22.58
N SER A 38 26.71 -2.32 -23.07
CA SER A 38 27.11 -2.40 -24.47
C SER A 38 27.40 -3.85 -24.90
N ARG A 39 28.14 -4.62 -24.09
CA ARG A 39 28.42 -6.04 -24.37
C ARG A 39 27.16 -6.90 -24.40
N TRP A 40 26.22 -6.62 -23.51
CA TRP A 40 24.93 -7.35 -23.48
C TRP A 40 24.09 -7.02 -24.72
N GLU A 41 24.07 -5.78 -25.17
CA GLU A 41 23.29 -5.35 -26.33
C GLU A 41 23.90 -5.80 -27.67
N VAL A 42 25.22 -6.03 -27.74
CA VAL A 42 25.90 -6.61 -28.91
C VAL A 42 25.83 -8.15 -28.88
N GLY A 43 25.56 -8.73 -27.73
CA GLY A 43 25.46 -10.19 -27.54
C GLY A 43 26.80 -10.87 -27.25
N ASP A 44 27.85 -10.10 -26.91
CA ASP A 44 29.16 -10.66 -26.49
C ASP A 44 29.04 -11.43 -25.19
N SER A 45 28.20 -10.96 -24.30
CA SER A 45 27.86 -11.62 -23.04
C SER A 45 26.36 -11.47 -22.74
N LEU A 46 25.84 -12.30 -21.85
CA LEU A 46 24.47 -12.14 -21.34
C LEU A 46 24.54 -11.63 -19.88
N PRO A 47 23.55 -10.82 -19.48
CA PRO A 47 23.36 -10.51 -18.08
C PRO A 47 23.01 -11.77 -17.28
N ASP A 48 23.35 -11.80 -16.02
CA ASP A 48 22.92 -12.84 -15.09
C ASP A 48 21.39 -12.79 -14.88
N ILE A 49 20.80 -13.91 -14.45
CA ILE A 49 19.35 -14.04 -14.19
C ILE A 49 18.86 -12.97 -13.24
N SER A 50 19.62 -12.66 -12.20
CA SER A 50 19.28 -11.60 -11.22
C SER A 50 19.17 -10.23 -11.88
N VAL A 51 20.02 -9.94 -12.87
CA VAL A 51 19.99 -8.70 -13.64
C VAL A 51 18.81 -8.69 -14.62
N LEU A 52 18.53 -9.82 -15.27
CA LEU A 52 17.36 -9.94 -16.15
C LEU A 52 16.05 -9.73 -15.41
N LEU A 53 15.91 -10.26 -14.19
CA LEU A 53 14.77 -10.00 -13.32
C LEU A 53 14.65 -8.52 -12.98
N ARG A 54 15.77 -7.86 -12.68
CA ARG A 54 15.78 -6.43 -12.40
C ARG A 54 15.42 -5.58 -13.61
N VAL A 55 15.84 -6.00 -14.82
CA VAL A 55 15.39 -5.41 -16.09
C VAL A 55 13.88 -5.53 -16.25
N CYS A 56 13.32 -6.71 -15.96
CA CYS A 56 11.87 -6.92 -15.97
C CYS A 56 11.14 -5.99 -15.00
N GLU A 57 11.68 -5.78 -13.81
CA GLU A 57 11.12 -4.83 -12.83
C GLU A 57 11.18 -3.38 -13.30
N ILE A 58 12.30 -2.95 -13.88
CA ILE A 58 12.49 -1.58 -14.39
C ILE A 58 11.49 -1.26 -15.49
N TYR A 59 11.32 -2.18 -16.44
CA TYR A 59 10.47 -1.97 -17.61
C TYR A 59 9.03 -2.46 -17.43
N GLY A 60 8.73 -3.15 -16.32
CA GLY A 60 7.39 -3.67 -16.03
C GLY A 60 6.95 -4.78 -16.98
N VAL A 61 7.88 -5.61 -17.46
CA VAL A 61 7.62 -6.77 -18.32
C VAL A 61 7.81 -8.07 -17.55
N GLU A 62 7.13 -9.13 -17.99
CA GLU A 62 7.34 -10.47 -17.44
C GLU A 62 8.62 -11.09 -18.00
N PHE A 63 9.26 -11.99 -17.23
CA PHE A 63 10.47 -12.68 -17.68
C PHE A 63 10.22 -13.50 -18.96
N ASP A 64 9.06 -14.11 -19.09
CA ASP A 64 8.65 -14.86 -20.28
C ASP A 64 8.62 -13.97 -21.53
N TRP A 65 8.24 -12.70 -21.40
CA TRP A 65 8.33 -11.75 -22.47
C TRP A 65 9.78 -11.51 -22.92
N LEU A 66 10.71 -11.42 -22.00
CA LEU A 66 12.11 -11.12 -22.30
C LEU A 66 12.79 -12.23 -23.13
N ILE A 67 12.38 -13.47 -22.98
CA ILE A 67 12.96 -14.65 -23.66
C ILE A 67 12.29 -14.97 -25.00
N ARG A 68 11.09 -14.45 -25.28
CA ARG A 68 10.38 -14.65 -26.54
C ARG A 68 10.79 -13.61 -27.59
N ARG A 69 10.60 -13.94 -28.86
CA ARG A 69 10.85 -13.01 -29.98
C ARG A 69 9.75 -11.95 -30.03
N HIS A 70 10.15 -10.69 -30.05
CA HIS A 70 9.29 -9.55 -30.27
C HIS A 70 9.87 -8.62 -31.33
N GLU A 71 9.00 -8.01 -32.15
CA GLU A 71 9.36 -7.02 -33.14
C GLU A 71 9.15 -5.60 -32.64
N GLU A 72 8.24 -5.45 -31.68
CA GLU A 72 7.93 -4.18 -31.03
C GLU A 72 8.01 -4.31 -29.51
N ALA A 73 8.50 -3.26 -28.85
CA ALA A 73 8.43 -3.17 -27.40
C ALA A 73 6.96 -3.12 -26.96
N PRO A 74 6.61 -3.70 -25.83
CA PRO A 74 5.29 -3.49 -25.25
C PRO A 74 5.13 -1.98 -25.10
N LYS A 75 4.00 -1.45 -25.59
CA LYS A 75 3.64 -0.04 -25.33
C LYS A 75 3.88 0.18 -23.87
N ALA A 76 4.78 1.11 -23.53
CA ALA A 76 5.30 1.33 -22.19
C ALA A 76 4.18 1.08 -21.21
N GLY A 77 4.14 -0.13 -20.69
CA GLY A 77 3.15 -0.51 -19.70
C GLY A 77 3.49 0.42 -18.56
N LYS A 78 2.63 1.43 -18.32
CA LYS A 78 2.65 2.10 -17.04
C LYS A 78 2.85 0.95 -16.07
N LYS A 79 4.06 0.92 -15.43
CA LYS A 79 4.31 0.03 -14.30
C LYS A 79 2.96 -0.11 -13.66
N LYS A 80 2.35 -1.31 -13.69
CA LYS A 80 1.16 -1.56 -12.90
C LYS A 80 1.68 -1.35 -11.49
N SER A 81 1.84 -0.08 -11.15
CA SER A 81 1.98 0.27 -9.76
C SER A 81 0.77 -0.44 -9.22
N GLU A 82 0.96 -1.43 -8.37
CA GLU A 82 -0.12 -1.89 -7.52
C GLU A 82 -0.61 -0.61 -6.89
N GLY A 83 -1.55 0.02 -7.60
CA GLY A 83 -1.83 1.43 -7.43
C GLY A 83 -2.31 1.60 -6.00
N LEU A 84 -1.77 2.61 -5.33
CA LEU A 84 -2.31 3.07 -4.06
C LEU A 84 -3.85 3.21 -4.16
N GLY A 85 -4.36 3.51 -5.36
CA GLY A 85 -5.79 3.65 -5.67
C GLY A 85 -6.66 2.45 -5.31
N PRO A 86 -6.38 1.21 -5.78
CA PRO A 86 -7.22 0.06 -5.44
C PRO A 86 -7.21 -0.26 -3.94
N ARG A 87 -6.06 -0.08 -3.27
CA ARG A 87 -5.93 -0.32 -1.82
C ARG A 87 -6.72 0.69 -1.02
N ILE A 88 -6.64 1.97 -1.38
CA ILE A 88 -7.45 3.03 -0.77
C ILE A 88 -8.94 2.80 -1.06
N ALA A 89 -9.30 2.41 -2.28
CA ALA A 89 -10.69 2.15 -2.65
C ALA A 89 -11.33 1.04 -1.79
N ILE A 90 -10.60 -0.04 -1.48
CA ILE A 90 -11.08 -1.10 -0.59
C ILE A 90 -11.32 -0.55 0.83
N VAL A 91 -10.40 0.23 1.38
CA VAL A 91 -10.55 0.82 2.72
C VAL A 91 -11.73 1.78 2.77
N LEU A 92 -11.89 2.63 1.74
CA LEU A 92 -13.04 3.55 1.64
C LEU A 92 -14.36 2.80 1.51
N LEU A 93 -14.40 1.71 0.75
CA LEU A 93 -15.60 0.87 0.62
C LEU A 93 -16.01 0.27 1.97
N LEU A 94 -15.04 -0.24 2.74
CA LEU A 94 -15.32 -0.77 4.09
C LEU A 94 -15.76 0.33 5.06
N ALA A 95 -15.14 1.51 4.99
CA ALA A 95 -15.58 2.66 5.79
C ALA A 95 -17.03 3.04 5.44
N THR A 96 -17.35 3.15 4.14
CA THR A 96 -18.72 3.43 3.68
C THR A 96 -19.71 2.37 4.17
N PHE A 97 -19.30 1.10 4.19
CA PHE A 97 -20.14 0.02 4.73
C PHE A 97 -20.43 0.21 6.24
N CYS A 98 -19.41 0.57 7.04
CA CYS A 98 -19.61 0.85 8.47
C CYS A 98 -20.61 1.99 8.69
N TYR A 99 -20.50 3.08 7.91
CA TYR A 99 -21.44 4.19 8.01
C TYR A 99 -22.84 3.83 7.50
N ALA A 100 -22.97 2.98 6.49
CA ALA A 100 -24.27 2.47 6.04
C ALA A 100 -24.96 1.66 7.14
N VAL A 101 -24.23 0.79 7.84
CA VAL A 101 -24.76 0.04 9.00
C VAL A 101 -25.20 1.00 10.11
N ALA A 102 -24.36 2.00 10.45
CA ALA A 102 -24.71 3.01 11.45
C ALA A 102 -26.00 3.77 11.07
N THR A 103 -26.17 4.10 9.78
CA THR A 103 -27.38 4.76 9.25
C THR A 103 -28.61 3.87 9.39
N ILE A 104 -28.48 2.57 9.08
CA ILE A 104 -29.59 1.63 9.25
C ILE A 104 -30.01 1.55 10.72
N ILE A 105 -29.04 1.44 11.65
CA ILE A 105 -29.30 1.42 13.10
C ILE A 105 -29.99 2.72 13.53
N PHE A 106 -29.50 3.87 13.08
CA PHE A 106 -30.07 5.17 13.39
C PHE A 106 -31.53 5.29 12.92
N VAL A 107 -31.79 4.95 11.64
CA VAL A 107 -33.14 5.03 11.06
C VAL A 107 -34.08 4.05 11.74
N TYR A 108 -33.62 2.81 12.00
CA TYR A 108 -34.43 1.80 12.69
C TYR A 108 -34.87 2.29 14.07
N ASN A 109 -33.94 2.79 14.91
CA ASN A 109 -34.28 3.30 16.23
C ASN A 109 -35.20 4.53 16.17
N ARG A 110 -34.95 5.44 15.18
CA ARG A 110 -35.80 6.62 15.01
C ARG A 110 -37.23 6.30 14.64
N VAL A 111 -37.44 5.26 13.82
CA VAL A 111 -38.78 4.89 13.31
C VAL A 111 -39.54 4.04 14.33
N ILE A 112 -38.88 3.13 15.03
CA ILE A 112 -39.52 2.14 15.88
C ILE A 112 -39.58 2.56 17.36
N HIS A 113 -38.53 3.20 17.85
CA HIS A 113 -38.41 3.55 19.28
C HIS A 113 -38.54 5.05 19.55
N GLU A 114 -38.71 5.87 18.49
CA GLU A 114 -38.71 7.34 18.56
C GLU A 114 -37.43 7.96 19.16
N ASP A 115 -36.40 7.15 19.41
CA ASP A 115 -35.12 7.55 19.97
C ASP A 115 -34.10 7.92 18.90
N THR A 116 -33.27 8.92 19.19
CA THR A 116 -32.19 9.33 18.29
C THR A 116 -30.83 8.76 18.77
N VAL A 117 -30.47 7.58 18.28
CA VAL A 117 -29.21 6.90 18.63
C VAL A 117 -28.07 7.40 17.74
N TRP A 118 -27.74 8.69 17.83
CA TRP A 118 -26.62 9.30 17.07
C TRP A 118 -25.24 8.71 17.45
N LEU A 119 -25.14 8.06 18.61
CA LEU A 119 -23.95 7.33 19.05
C LEU A 119 -23.51 6.22 18.07
N ALA A 120 -24.43 5.70 17.24
CA ALA A 120 -24.10 4.72 16.21
C ALA A 120 -23.04 5.25 15.22
N TYR A 121 -23.11 6.54 14.87
CA TYR A 121 -22.11 7.16 13.99
C TYR A 121 -20.74 7.33 14.66
N ILE A 122 -20.71 7.57 15.97
CA ILE A 122 -19.46 7.67 16.72
C ILE A 122 -18.74 6.33 16.71
N TRP A 123 -19.47 5.22 16.90
CA TRP A 123 -18.89 3.88 16.87
C TRP A 123 -18.52 3.41 15.44
N ALA A 124 -19.10 4.00 14.40
CA ALA A 124 -18.69 3.72 13.03
C ALA A 124 -17.26 4.21 12.72
N VAL A 125 -16.78 5.25 13.43
CA VAL A 125 -15.40 5.78 13.25
C VAL A 125 -14.34 4.75 13.64
N PRO A 126 -14.27 4.25 14.90
CA PRO A 126 -13.29 3.23 15.27
C PRO A 126 -13.47 1.94 14.46
N ALA A 127 -14.69 1.52 14.16
CA ALA A 127 -14.93 0.35 13.32
C ALA A 127 -14.28 0.49 11.93
N SER A 128 -14.42 1.64 11.29
CA SER A 128 -13.80 1.90 9.99
C SER A 128 -12.28 2.00 10.04
N LEU A 129 -11.72 2.61 11.10
CA LEU A 129 -10.28 2.71 11.32
C LEU A 129 -9.65 1.35 11.63
N SER A 130 -10.32 0.48 12.38
CA SER A 130 -9.86 -0.90 12.65
C SER A 130 -9.68 -1.70 11.35
N PHE A 131 -10.58 -1.56 10.37
CA PHE A 131 -10.38 -2.15 9.04
C PHE A 131 -9.15 -1.53 8.31
N ALA A 132 -8.97 -0.22 8.39
CA ALA A 132 -7.80 0.43 7.80
C ALA A 132 -6.50 -0.05 8.46
N VAL A 133 -6.46 -0.22 9.78
CA VAL A 133 -5.32 -0.78 10.53
C VAL A 133 -5.03 -2.22 10.09
N PHE A 134 -6.06 -3.06 9.96
CA PHE A 134 -5.90 -4.45 9.53
C PHE A 134 -5.21 -4.55 8.17
N PHE A 135 -5.67 -3.77 7.18
CA PHE A 135 -5.09 -3.78 5.85
C PHE A 135 -3.75 -3.03 5.76
N SER A 136 -3.50 -2.02 6.61
CA SER A 136 -2.27 -1.25 6.59
C SER A 136 -1.04 -2.10 6.87
N ARG A 137 -1.14 -3.08 7.75
CA ARG A 137 -0.05 -4.01 8.07
C ARG A 137 0.45 -4.81 6.87
N ARG A 138 -0.41 -5.02 5.87
CA ARG A 138 -0.09 -5.79 4.66
C ARG A 138 0.35 -4.91 3.49
N TRP A 139 -0.14 -3.65 3.42
CA TRP A 139 -0.03 -2.84 2.20
C TRP A 139 0.84 -1.59 2.35
N TRP A 140 1.03 -1.10 3.57
CA TRP A 140 1.72 0.16 3.82
C TRP A 140 2.92 0.03 4.76
N SER A 141 3.72 1.10 4.83
CA SER A 141 4.88 1.18 5.73
C SER A 141 4.46 1.21 7.20
N GLY A 142 5.39 0.81 8.10
CA GLY A 142 5.15 0.83 9.54
C GLY A 142 4.77 2.21 10.11
N ILE A 143 5.22 3.33 9.48
CA ILE A 143 4.81 4.68 9.90
C ILE A 143 3.31 4.88 9.70
N VAL A 144 2.79 4.53 8.52
CA VAL A 144 1.35 4.67 8.22
C VAL A 144 0.53 3.80 9.17
N THR A 145 0.98 2.57 9.42
CA THR A 145 0.34 1.68 10.38
C THR A 145 0.33 2.26 11.79
N LEU A 146 1.43 2.87 12.25
CA LEU A 146 1.51 3.51 13.57
C LEU A 146 0.51 4.67 13.67
N ILE A 147 0.41 5.52 12.65
CA ILE A 147 -0.54 6.63 12.60
C ILE A 147 -1.98 6.10 12.69
N LEU A 148 -2.33 5.09 11.90
CA LEU A 148 -3.68 4.52 11.88
C LEU A 148 -4.04 3.85 13.20
N VAL A 149 -3.12 3.09 13.82
CA VAL A 149 -3.34 2.48 15.15
C VAL A 149 -3.53 3.56 16.22
N SER A 150 -2.77 4.65 16.16
CA SER A 150 -2.92 5.77 17.08
C SER A 150 -4.28 6.44 16.93
N LEU A 151 -4.70 6.72 15.70
CA LEU A 151 -6.01 7.32 15.42
C LEU A 151 -7.16 6.40 15.87
N ASP A 152 -7.05 5.10 15.61
CA ASP A 152 -8.05 4.10 16.02
C ASP A 152 -8.19 4.07 17.56
N MET A 153 -7.08 3.98 18.27
CA MET A 153 -7.06 4.01 19.74
C MET A 153 -7.74 5.28 20.30
N TRP A 154 -7.36 6.46 19.78
CA TRP A 154 -7.96 7.71 20.25
C TRP A 154 -9.44 7.82 19.89
N SER A 155 -9.86 7.27 18.74
CA SER A 155 -11.27 7.23 18.37
C SER A 155 -12.10 6.33 19.29
N ILE A 156 -11.54 5.18 19.72
CA ILE A 156 -12.18 4.28 20.70
C ILE A 156 -12.35 4.98 22.04
N ILE A 157 -11.30 5.63 22.56
CA ILE A 157 -11.37 6.37 23.85
C ILE A 157 -12.43 7.47 23.76
N THR A 158 -12.44 8.22 22.66
CA THR A 158 -13.45 9.28 22.43
C THR A 158 -14.86 8.68 22.33
N GLY A 159 -15.02 7.53 21.68
CA GLY A 159 -16.29 6.81 21.58
C GLY A 159 -16.84 6.43 22.97
N PHE A 160 -16.00 5.86 23.83
CA PHE A 160 -16.37 5.54 25.22
C PHE A 160 -16.72 6.79 26.01
N TYR A 161 -15.90 7.85 25.93
CA TYR A 161 -16.17 9.11 26.61
C TYR A 161 -17.54 9.68 26.24
N LEU A 162 -17.83 9.79 24.95
CA LEU A 162 -19.11 10.31 24.46
C LEU A 162 -20.28 9.40 24.81
N HIS A 163 -20.05 8.09 24.81
CA HIS A 163 -21.07 7.13 25.21
C HIS A 163 -21.45 7.29 26.69
N PHE A 164 -20.47 7.37 27.58
CA PHE A 164 -20.73 7.59 29.03
C PHE A 164 -21.36 8.96 29.26
N LEU A 165 -20.89 10.00 28.63
CA LEU A 165 -21.46 11.34 28.71
C LEU A 165 -22.94 11.37 28.30
N ALA A 166 -23.31 10.65 27.25
CA ALA A 166 -24.68 10.57 26.77
C ALA A 166 -25.57 9.69 27.65
N ALA A 167 -25.02 8.60 28.22
CA ALA A 167 -25.80 7.63 29.00
C ALA A 167 -26.01 8.06 30.47
N SER A 168 -24.98 8.62 31.11
CA SER A 168 -25.00 8.98 32.53
C SER A 168 -24.95 10.48 32.82
N GLY A 169 -24.61 11.30 31.79
CA GLY A 169 -24.35 12.73 31.97
C GLY A 169 -23.05 13.04 32.73
N GLU A 170 -22.29 12.01 33.12
CA GLU A 170 -21.05 12.19 33.85
C GLU A 170 -19.87 12.50 32.95
N ASN A 171 -19.04 13.45 33.35
CA ASN A 171 -17.84 13.83 32.62
C ASN A 171 -16.66 12.95 33.03
N VAL A 172 -16.43 11.88 32.31
CA VAL A 172 -15.33 10.90 32.51
C VAL A 172 -14.06 11.26 31.73
N TRP A 173 -13.73 12.54 31.64
CA TRP A 173 -12.52 13.03 30.94
C TRP A 173 -11.21 12.34 31.33
N PRO A 174 -11.03 11.83 32.61
CA PRO A 174 -9.81 11.11 32.97
C PRO A 174 -9.54 9.86 32.12
N LEU A 175 -10.55 9.37 31.38
CA LEU A 175 -10.38 8.27 30.42
C LEU A 175 -9.30 8.57 29.37
N PHE A 176 -9.14 9.83 28.97
CA PHE A 176 -8.10 10.24 28.03
C PHE A 176 -6.67 10.06 28.59
N LEU A 177 -6.49 10.10 29.91
CA LEU A 177 -5.17 9.88 30.51
C LEU A 177 -4.65 8.45 30.26
N LEU A 178 -5.55 7.47 30.08
CA LEU A 178 -5.17 6.11 29.71
C LEU A 178 -4.57 6.02 28.30
N GLY A 179 -4.95 6.91 27.42
CA GLY A 179 -4.44 6.95 26.05
C GLY A 179 -2.94 7.27 25.98
N VAL A 180 -2.43 8.08 26.91
CA VAL A 180 -1.02 8.50 26.90
C VAL A 180 -0.04 7.33 27.06
N PRO A 181 -0.11 6.48 28.10
CA PRO A 181 0.79 5.34 28.22
C PRO A 181 0.62 4.32 27.09
N VAL A 182 -0.60 4.11 26.60
CA VAL A 182 -0.84 3.21 25.46
C VAL A 182 -0.18 3.75 24.18
N GLN A 183 -0.25 5.06 23.95
CA GLN A 183 0.42 5.70 22.82
C GLN A 183 1.94 5.53 22.89
N VAL A 184 2.54 5.70 24.04
CA VAL A 184 3.98 5.49 24.26
C VAL A 184 4.37 4.05 23.95
N ILE A 185 3.58 3.08 24.41
CA ILE A 185 3.82 1.65 24.10
C ILE A 185 3.81 1.40 22.59
N PHE A 186 2.86 1.95 21.83
CA PHE A 186 2.83 1.77 20.38
C PHE A 186 4.06 2.37 19.69
N ILE A 187 4.50 3.55 20.09
CA ILE A 187 5.71 4.20 19.54
C ILE A 187 6.95 3.35 19.84
N LEU A 188 7.12 2.90 21.09
CA LEU A 188 8.27 2.09 21.47
C LEU A 188 8.28 0.73 20.77
N PHE A 189 7.13 0.09 20.64
CA PHE A 189 6.99 -1.18 19.93
C PHE A 189 7.40 -1.04 18.45
N GLU A 190 6.93 0.00 17.76
CA GLU A 190 7.31 0.26 16.38
C GLU A 190 8.80 0.62 16.24
N TYR A 191 9.36 1.35 17.20
CA TYR A 191 10.79 1.66 17.25
C TYR A 191 11.65 0.40 17.36
N ILE A 192 11.29 -0.52 18.27
CA ILE A 192 12.00 -1.80 18.45
C ILE A 192 11.89 -2.66 17.20
N ARG A 193 10.71 -2.69 16.58
CA ARG A 193 10.46 -3.48 15.36
C ARG A 193 11.30 -3.04 14.17
N ARG A 194 11.61 -1.75 14.06
CA ARG A 194 12.43 -1.19 12.96
C ARG A 194 13.92 -1.45 13.12
N ARG A 195 14.37 -1.81 14.32
CA ARG A 195 15.77 -2.13 14.59
C ARG A 195 16.14 -3.59 14.30
N LYS A 196 15.15 -4.46 14.13
CA LYS A 196 15.34 -5.86 13.70
C LYS A 196 15.19 -5.99 12.20
#